data_80db7eaeab7ef3ce034a00d7184b9365
#
_entry.id   80db7eaeab7ef3ce034a00d7184b9365
#
_cell.length_a   1.000
_cell.length_b   1.000
_cell.length_c   1.000
_cell.angle_alpha   90.00
_cell.angle_beta   90.00
_cell.angle_gamma   90.00
#
_symmetry.space_group_name_H-M   'P 1'
#
loop_
_entity.id
_entity.type
_entity.pdbx_description
1 polymer ?
#
loop_
_entity_poly.entity_id
_entity_poly.type
_entity_poly.pdbx_seq_one_letter_code
_entity_poly.pdbx_strand_id
1 'polypeptide(L)'
;MNRSASAAYYPFQVMPRFLLGRQGEVYYIGGSDILPPPLETQREARILEKLGTPEEKEAKSTLIEHNLRLVVYIAKKFDNTGVSVEDLISIGTIGLIKAVNTFRADRGIKLATYASRCIENEILMYFRSQRKLQGEVSLSDAIDTDKEGGSLYLLDVVGTDDTMLSDLQDREEQLL
;
A
#
# COMPACT_ATOMS: atom_id res chain seq x y z
N MET A 1 38.70 -26.75 19.06
CA MET A 1 38.56 -26.06 17.75
C MET A 1 37.16 -25.42 17.71
N ASN A 2 37.06 -24.16 18.16
CA ASN A 2 35.82 -23.36 18.17
C ASN A 2 35.67 -22.65 16.84
N ARG A 3 34.63 -22.97 16.10
CA ARG A 3 34.14 -22.10 14.99
C ARG A 3 32.95 -21.32 15.50
N SER A 4 33.22 -20.12 15.96
CA SER A 4 32.20 -19.09 16.17
C SER A 4 31.68 -18.64 14.81
N ALA A 5 30.40 -18.90 14.52
CA ALA A 5 29.69 -18.33 13.39
C ALA A 5 29.51 -16.81 13.65
N SER A 6 30.32 -16.02 12.99
CA SER A 6 30.17 -14.57 12.94
C SER A 6 28.90 -14.25 12.16
N ALA A 7 27.84 -13.87 12.86
CA ALA A 7 26.67 -13.26 12.25
C ALA A 7 27.11 -11.92 11.63
N ALA A 8 27.05 -11.83 10.32
CA ALA A 8 27.33 -10.61 9.58
C ALA A 8 26.28 -9.55 9.94
N TYR A 9 26.66 -8.72 10.90
CA TYR A 9 25.96 -7.46 11.22
C TYR A 9 26.18 -6.51 10.05
N TYR A 10 25.19 -6.33 9.20
CA TYR A 10 25.18 -5.21 8.28
C TYR A 10 24.90 -3.95 9.08
N PRO A 11 25.87 -3.05 9.25
CA PRO A 11 25.63 -1.81 9.99
C PRO A 11 24.70 -0.91 9.17
N PHE A 12 23.53 -0.67 9.69
CA PHE A 12 22.50 0.25 9.18
C PHE A 12 23.00 1.71 9.02
N GLN A 13 24.21 2.00 9.43
CA GLN A 13 24.86 3.32 9.32
C GLN A 13 25.25 3.73 7.90
N VAL A 14 25.20 2.82 6.91
CA VAL A 14 25.58 3.15 5.50
C VAL A 14 24.39 3.70 4.70
N MET A 15 23.16 3.59 5.20
CA MET A 15 21.95 4.04 4.52
C MET A 15 21.83 5.57 4.31
N PRO A 16 22.24 6.46 5.22
CA PRO A 16 22.07 7.89 5.01
C PRO A 16 22.89 8.47 3.87
N ARG A 17 24.02 7.86 3.55
CA ARG A 17 24.95 8.40 2.54
C ARG A 17 24.54 8.10 1.11
N PHE A 18 23.78 7.04 0.89
CA PHE A 18 23.24 6.68 -0.42
C PHE A 18 22.01 7.52 -0.80
N LEU A 19 21.25 7.98 0.18
CA LEU A 19 20.11 8.88 -0.03
C LEU A 19 20.51 10.31 -0.41
N LEU A 20 21.75 10.72 -0.12
CA LEU A 20 22.28 12.04 -0.43
C LEU A 20 23.03 12.11 -1.78
N GLY A 21 23.22 11.01 -2.48
CA GLY A 21 24.12 10.87 -3.62
C GLY A 21 23.51 11.01 -5.00
N ARG A 22 22.24 11.34 -5.16
CA ARG A 22 21.67 11.76 -6.46
C ARG A 22 20.49 12.69 -6.22
N GLN A 23 20.69 13.95 -6.52
CA GLN A 23 19.63 14.93 -6.74
C GLN A 23 18.79 14.49 -7.96
N GLY A 24 17.88 13.56 -7.74
CA GLY A 24 16.71 13.37 -8.57
C GLY A 24 15.61 14.18 -7.90
N GLU A 25 15.15 15.21 -8.57
CA GLU A 25 14.05 16.05 -8.09
C GLU A 25 12.83 15.19 -7.84
N VAL A 26 12.52 14.97 -6.57
CA VAL A 26 11.24 14.39 -6.17
C VAL A 26 10.29 15.57 -6.06
N TYR A 27 9.51 15.82 -7.08
CA TYR A 27 8.43 16.80 -7.05
C TYR A 27 7.33 16.29 -6.13
N TYR A 28 7.32 16.79 -4.88
CA TYR A 28 6.16 16.68 -4.02
C TYR A 28 5.21 17.83 -4.36
N ILE A 29 4.00 17.49 -4.76
CA ILE A 29 2.90 18.44 -4.90
C ILE A 29 2.51 18.92 -3.50
N GLY A 30 2.96 20.10 -3.13
CA GLY A 30 2.59 20.78 -1.90
C GLY A 30 3.78 21.14 -1.03
N GLY A 31 4.23 22.38 -1.16
CA GLY A 31 5.01 23.20 -0.22
C GLY A 31 6.23 22.53 0.42
N SER A 32 7.29 23.25 0.50
CA SER A 32 8.58 23.16 1.20
C SER A 32 8.80 22.14 2.35
N ASP A 33 7.93 21.19 2.59
CA ASP A 33 8.02 20.29 3.73
C ASP A 33 8.85 19.07 3.38
N ILE A 34 10.14 19.22 3.63
CA ILE A 34 11.08 18.11 3.63
C ILE A 34 10.60 17.11 4.69
N LEU A 35 10.37 15.85 4.30
CA LEU A 35 10.03 14.78 5.24
C LEU A 35 10.97 14.80 6.44
N PRO A 36 10.46 14.67 7.68
CA PRO A 36 11.28 14.75 8.86
C PRO A 36 12.41 13.70 8.83
N PRO A 37 13.58 14.02 9.41
CA PRO A 37 14.68 13.08 9.45
C PRO A 37 14.34 11.87 10.32
N PRO A 38 14.97 10.70 10.09
CA PRO A 38 14.81 9.54 10.96
C PRO A 38 15.11 9.86 12.42
N LEU A 39 14.39 9.24 13.34
CA LEU A 39 14.64 9.37 14.77
C LEU A 39 16.02 8.80 15.14
N GLU A 40 16.68 9.46 16.07
CA GLU A 40 17.85 8.90 16.73
C GLU A 40 17.46 7.67 17.57
N THR A 41 18.35 6.69 17.66
CA THR A 41 18.08 5.40 18.33
C THR A 41 17.58 5.58 19.77
N GLN A 42 18.15 6.53 20.52
CA GLN A 42 17.71 6.79 21.90
C GLN A 42 16.32 7.41 21.97
N ARG A 43 16.01 8.31 21.02
CA ARG A 43 14.69 8.95 20.94
C ARG A 43 13.63 7.96 20.50
N GLU A 44 13.94 7.13 19.51
CA GLU A 44 13.04 6.04 19.06
C GLU A 44 12.69 5.09 20.21
N ALA A 45 13.69 4.65 21.00
CA ALA A 45 13.48 3.78 22.16
C ALA A 45 12.52 4.40 23.18
N ARG A 46 12.69 5.69 23.52
CA ARG A 46 11.80 6.40 24.46
C ARG A 46 10.36 6.51 23.93
N ILE A 47 10.19 6.68 22.62
CA ILE A 47 8.87 6.76 22.01
C ILE A 47 8.22 5.36 21.99
N LEU A 48 9.00 4.31 21.74
CA LEU A 48 8.52 2.93 21.79
C LEU A 48 8.05 2.52 23.20
N GLU A 49 8.67 3.02 24.26
CA GLU A 49 8.24 2.80 25.65
C GLU A 49 6.86 3.40 25.96
N LYS A 50 6.43 4.41 25.19
CA LYS A 50 5.11 5.04 25.32
C LYS A 50 3.97 4.23 24.67
N LEU A 51 4.30 3.20 23.91
CA LEU A 51 3.29 2.31 23.35
C LEU A 51 2.60 1.52 24.48
N GLY A 52 1.27 1.53 24.47
CA GLY A 52 0.46 0.95 25.54
C GLY A 52 0.19 1.90 26.71
N THR A 53 0.64 3.17 26.66
CA THR A 53 0.32 4.22 27.62
C THR A 53 -0.75 5.16 27.06
N PRO A 54 -1.33 6.09 27.86
CA PRO A 54 -2.26 7.10 27.33
C PRO A 54 -1.68 7.97 26.19
N GLU A 55 -0.36 8.08 26.08
CA GLU A 55 0.35 8.84 25.04
C GLU A 55 0.59 8.02 23.75
N GLU A 56 0.05 6.82 23.66
CA GLU A 56 0.28 5.88 22.52
C GLU A 56 -0.06 6.51 21.18
N LYS A 57 -1.14 7.29 21.10
CA LYS A 57 -1.59 7.88 19.83
C LYS A 57 -0.56 8.86 19.28
N GLU A 58 -0.01 9.72 20.14
CA GLU A 58 1.03 10.69 19.77
C GLU A 58 2.35 9.98 19.43
N ALA A 59 2.72 8.98 20.22
CA ALA A 59 3.89 8.15 19.96
C ALA A 59 3.82 7.47 18.57
N LYS A 60 2.67 6.88 18.22
CA LYS A 60 2.44 6.26 16.91
C LYS A 60 2.52 7.28 15.77
N SER A 61 1.92 8.46 15.92
CA SER A 61 2.00 9.54 14.91
C SER A 61 3.46 9.91 14.64
N THR A 62 4.22 10.17 15.69
CA THR A 62 5.65 10.50 15.59
C THR A 62 6.47 9.40 14.92
N LEU A 63 6.21 8.13 15.27
CA LEU A 63 6.89 7.00 14.63
C LEU A 63 6.57 6.90 13.14
N ILE A 64 5.32 7.13 12.74
CA ILE A 64 4.90 7.11 11.33
C ILE A 64 5.59 8.25 10.57
N GLU A 65 5.48 9.48 11.05
CA GLU A 65 6.03 10.67 10.39
C GLU A 65 7.52 10.56 10.12
N HIS A 66 8.30 10.14 11.11
CA HIS A 66 9.76 10.01 11.00
C HIS A 66 10.21 8.77 10.18
N ASN A 67 9.31 7.85 9.82
CA ASN A 67 9.58 6.68 9.00
C ASN A 67 9.00 6.78 7.57
N LEU A 68 8.36 7.88 7.17
CA LEU A 68 7.84 8.07 5.81
C LEU A 68 8.94 7.99 4.73
N ARG A 69 10.16 8.43 5.06
CA ARG A 69 11.30 8.29 4.13
C ARG A 69 11.62 6.83 3.79
N LEU A 70 11.39 5.91 4.73
CA LEU A 70 11.54 4.47 4.50
C LEU A 70 10.50 3.97 3.48
N VAL A 71 9.26 4.47 3.58
CA VAL A 71 8.20 4.13 2.60
C VAL A 71 8.61 4.57 1.21
N VAL A 72 9.05 5.82 1.03
CA VAL A 72 9.51 6.35 -0.27
C VAL A 72 10.67 5.51 -0.83
N TYR A 73 11.61 5.14 0.01
CA TYR A 73 12.75 4.30 -0.40
C TYR A 73 12.30 2.93 -0.91
N ILE A 74 11.34 2.30 -0.22
CA ILE A 74 10.83 0.97 -0.62
C ILE A 74 9.96 1.10 -1.87
N ALA A 75 9.06 2.08 -1.95
CA ALA A 75 8.21 2.31 -3.11
C ALA A 75 9.01 2.47 -4.41
N LYS A 76 10.12 3.21 -4.37
CA LYS A 76 11.03 3.37 -5.52
C LYS A 76 11.63 2.06 -6.04
N LYS A 77 11.70 1.00 -5.25
CA LYS A 77 12.16 -0.31 -5.76
C LYS A 77 11.15 -0.98 -6.69
N PHE A 78 9.89 -0.55 -6.64
CA PHE A 78 8.81 -1.08 -7.45
C PHE A 78 8.42 -0.17 -8.63
N ASP A 79 9.22 0.84 -8.94
CA ASP A 79 8.96 1.84 -10.00
C ASP A 79 8.71 1.21 -11.40
N ASN A 80 9.30 0.05 -11.68
CA ASN A 80 9.19 -0.65 -12.96
C ASN A 80 7.91 -1.51 -13.10
N THR A 81 6.91 -1.33 -12.25
CA THR A 81 5.73 -2.21 -12.21
C THR A 81 4.51 -1.66 -12.95
N GLY A 82 4.61 -0.46 -13.53
CA GLY A 82 3.51 0.21 -14.24
C GLY A 82 2.53 0.95 -13.32
N VAL A 83 2.73 0.92 -12.01
CA VAL A 83 1.95 1.69 -11.02
C VAL A 83 2.71 2.97 -10.68
N SER A 84 2.00 4.08 -10.48
CA SER A 84 2.64 5.35 -10.13
C SER A 84 3.37 5.25 -8.79
N VAL A 85 4.49 5.95 -8.66
CA VAL A 85 5.28 5.94 -7.40
C VAL A 85 4.47 6.53 -6.25
N GLU A 86 3.62 7.52 -6.53
CA GLU A 86 2.73 8.14 -5.55
C GLU A 86 1.71 7.14 -4.99
N ASP A 87 1.12 6.30 -5.85
CA ASP A 87 0.22 5.24 -5.40
C ASP A 87 0.96 4.21 -4.56
N LEU A 88 2.17 3.81 -4.97
CA LEU A 88 3.01 2.90 -4.20
C LEU A 88 3.39 3.47 -2.84
N ILE A 89 3.66 4.78 -2.75
CA ILE A 89 3.91 5.46 -1.47
C ILE A 89 2.66 5.43 -0.60
N SER A 90 1.50 5.71 -1.17
CA SER A 90 0.22 5.68 -0.44
C SER A 90 -0.07 4.29 0.13
N ILE A 91 0.08 3.24 -0.68
CA ILE A 91 -0.08 1.84 -0.28
C ILE A 91 0.97 1.47 0.77
N GLY A 92 2.23 1.83 0.54
CA GLY A 92 3.32 1.58 1.48
C GLY A 92 3.11 2.27 2.83
N THR A 93 2.49 3.46 2.84
CA THR A 93 2.14 4.17 4.07
C THR A 93 1.11 3.40 4.89
N ILE A 94 0.12 2.75 4.25
CA ILE A 94 -0.80 1.85 4.93
C ILE A 94 -0.03 0.69 5.59
N GLY A 95 0.96 0.12 4.88
CA GLY A 95 1.85 -0.90 5.42
C GLY A 95 2.65 -0.44 6.64
N LEU A 96 3.17 0.80 6.61
CA LEU A 96 3.86 1.41 7.75
C LEU A 96 2.93 1.60 8.95
N ILE A 97 1.70 2.11 8.74
CA ILE A 97 0.70 2.29 9.80
C ILE A 97 0.36 0.94 10.45
N LYS A 98 0.14 -0.11 9.64
CA LYS A 98 -0.07 -1.48 10.14
C LYS A 98 1.12 -1.97 10.96
N ALA A 99 2.35 -1.70 10.49
CA ALA A 99 3.57 -2.07 11.19
C ALA A 99 3.65 -1.40 12.56
N VAL A 100 3.46 -0.09 12.66
CA VAL A 100 3.51 0.65 13.93
C VAL A 100 2.44 0.16 14.91
N ASN A 101 1.25 -0.17 14.41
CA ASN A 101 0.15 -0.68 15.24
C ASN A 101 0.37 -2.09 15.79
N THR A 102 1.14 -2.91 15.09
CA THR A 102 1.36 -4.33 15.46
C THR A 102 2.77 -4.59 15.99
N PHE A 103 3.61 -3.57 16.02
CA PHE A 103 4.99 -3.70 16.48
C PHE A 103 5.07 -4.05 17.96
N ARG A 104 5.98 -4.99 18.27
CA ARG A 104 6.29 -5.40 19.64
C ARG A 104 7.78 -5.27 19.89
N ALA A 105 8.14 -4.34 20.78
CA ALA A 105 9.53 -4.05 21.11
C ALA A 105 10.22 -5.21 21.87
N ASP A 106 9.45 -6.06 22.56
CA ASP A 106 9.92 -7.24 23.31
C ASP A 106 10.61 -8.29 22.45
N ARG A 107 10.38 -8.27 21.13
CA ARG A 107 10.96 -9.23 20.19
C ARG A 107 12.40 -8.97 19.77
N GLY A 108 13.02 -7.89 20.25
CA GLY A 108 14.41 -7.54 19.93
C GLY A 108 14.68 -7.19 18.45
N ILE A 109 13.65 -6.96 17.67
CA ILE A 109 13.74 -6.57 16.25
C ILE A 109 13.59 -5.05 16.16
N LYS A 110 14.39 -4.39 15.32
CA LYS A 110 14.25 -2.95 15.07
C LYS A 110 12.95 -2.65 14.32
N LEU A 111 12.29 -1.54 14.69
CA LEU A 111 11.06 -1.09 14.03
C LEU A 111 11.25 -0.98 12.50
N ALA A 112 12.33 -0.37 12.03
CA ALA A 112 12.60 -0.22 10.60
C ALA A 112 12.68 -1.56 9.84
N THR A 113 13.21 -2.63 10.46
CA THR A 113 13.28 -3.96 9.85
C THR A 113 11.89 -4.58 9.75
N TYR A 114 11.08 -4.45 10.78
CA TYR A 114 9.70 -4.94 10.78
C TYR A 114 8.82 -4.16 9.80
N ALA A 115 8.91 -2.83 9.86
CA ALA A 115 8.16 -1.93 8.98
C ALA A 115 8.49 -2.17 7.50
N SER A 116 9.77 -2.38 7.15
CA SER A 116 10.15 -2.68 5.75
C SER A 116 9.40 -3.90 5.21
N ARG A 117 9.28 -4.97 5.99
CA ARG A 117 8.54 -6.17 5.59
C ARG A 117 7.04 -5.91 5.44
N CYS A 118 6.46 -5.14 6.35
CA CYS A 118 5.04 -4.79 6.28
C CYS A 118 4.74 -3.92 5.05
N ILE A 119 5.59 -2.94 4.74
CA ILE A 119 5.46 -2.07 3.57
C ILE A 119 5.58 -2.90 2.28
N GLU A 120 6.63 -3.73 2.15
CA GLU A 120 6.81 -4.62 1.00
C GLU A 120 5.60 -5.56 0.81
N ASN A 121 5.12 -6.17 1.89
CA ASN A 121 3.97 -7.06 1.84
C ASN A 121 2.70 -6.35 1.39
N GLU A 122 2.45 -5.11 1.85
CA GLU A 122 1.26 -4.35 1.44
C GLU A 122 1.29 -4.03 -0.05
N ILE A 123 2.44 -3.61 -0.58
CA ILE A 123 2.64 -3.37 -2.02
C ILE A 123 2.44 -4.68 -2.81
N LEU A 124 3.00 -5.79 -2.36
CA LEU A 124 2.82 -7.09 -3.02
C LEU A 124 1.37 -7.58 -2.97
N MET A 125 0.64 -7.31 -1.89
CA MET A 125 -0.79 -7.63 -1.79
C MET A 125 -1.62 -6.82 -2.79
N TYR A 126 -1.28 -5.54 -2.97
CA TYR A 126 -1.90 -4.69 -3.98
C TYR A 126 -1.70 -5.29 -5.39
N PHE A 127 -0.48 -5.68 -5.77
CA PHE A 127 -0.24 -6.31 -7.07
C PHE A 127 -1.00 -7.63 -7.26
N ARG A 128 -1.15 -8.44 -6.20
CA ARG A 128 -1.98 -9.65 -6.27
C ARG A 128 -3.45 -9.35 -6.49
N SER A 129 -3.96 -8.28 -5.86
CA SER A 129 -5.32 -7.81 -6.06
C SER A 129 -5.53 -7.33 -7.51
N GLN A 130 -4.62 -6.51 -8.02
CA GLN A 130 -4.68 -6.02 -9.40
C GLN A 130 -4.68 -7.15 -10.44
N ARG A 131 -3.91 -8.22 -10.20
CA ARG A 131 -3.92 -9.39 -11.11
C ARG A 131 -5.28 -10.07 -11.19
N LYS A 132 -6.05 -10.06 -10.12
CA LYS A 132 -7.41 -10.64 -10.15
C LYS A 132 -8.36 -9.80 -11.01
N LEU A 133 -8.15 -8.48 -11.02
CA LEU A 133 -8.97 -7.54 -11.79
C LEU A 133 -8.62 -7.50 -13.28
N GLN A 134 -7.47 -8.04 -13.70
CA GLN A 134 -7.05 -8.06 -15.12
C GLN A 134 -7.96 -8.85 -16.06
N GLY A 135 -8.85 -9.67 -15.53
CA GLY A 135 -9.86 -10.41 -16.29
C GLY A 135 -11.23 -9.73 -16.32
N GLU A 136 -11.39 -8.60 -15.65
CA GLU A 136 -12.64 -7.85 -15.65
C GLU A 136 -12.75 -7.01 -16.91
N VAL A 137 -13.90 -7.12 -17.59
CA VAL A 137 -14.23 -6.33 -18.76
C VAL A 137 -15.30 -5.31 -18.35
N SER A 138 -15.15 -4.06 -18.80
CA SER A 138 -16.13 -3.03 -18.51
C SER A 138 -17.46 -3.34 -19.23
N LEU A 139 -18.57 -3.26 -18.53
CA LEU A 139 -19.90 -3.39 -19.14
C LEU A 139 -20.19 -2.27 -20.16
N SER A 140 -19.46 -1.18 -20.07
CA SER A 140 -19.55 -0.03 -21.00
C SER A 140 -18.60 -0.17 -22.21
N ASP A 141 -17.85 -1.27 -22.33
CA ASP A 141 -17.02 -1.50 -23.49
C ASP A 141 -17.88 -1.91 -24.69
N ALA A 142 -17.61 -1.28 -25.83
CA ALA A 142 -18.27 -1.62 -27.08
C ALA A 142 -17.74 -2.99 -27.55
N ILE A 143 -18.64 -3.94 -27.75
CA ILE A 143 -18.31 -5.29 -28.26
C ILE A 143 -18.20 -5.25 -29.78
N ASP A 144 -19.10 -4.51 -30.44
CA ASP A 144 -19.14 -4.37 -31.88
C ASP A 144 -19.59 -2.96 -32.25
N THR A 145 -19.18 -2.52 -33.46
CA THR A 145 -19.59 -1.24 -34.01
C THR A 145 -20.04 -1.52 -35.43
N ASP A 146 -21.30 -1.25 -35.73
CA ASP A 146 -21.82 -1.44 -37.07
C ASP A 146 -21.34 -0.37 -38.05
N LYS A 147 -21.55 -0.58 -39.33
CA LYS A 147 -21.12 0.33 -40.41
C LYS A 147 -21.86 1.67 -40.41
N GLU A 148 -22.95 1.78 -39.66
CA GLU A 148 -23.78 2.99 -39.54
C GLU A 148 -23.46 3.79 -38.28
N GLY A 149 -22.45 3.34 -37.48
CA GLY A 149 -21.94 4.05 -36.26
C GLY A 149 -22.70 3.69 -34.99
N GLY A 150 -23.55 2.66 -35.00
CA GLY A 150 -24.16 2.10 -33.80
C GLY A 150 -23.15 1.24 -33.06
N SER A 151 -23.00 1.45 -31.76
CA SER A 151 -22.13 0.65 -30.90
C SER A 151 -22.97 -0.24 -30.00
N LEU A 152 -22.68 -1.55 -30.03
CA LEU A 152 -23.26 -2.52 -29.12
C LEU A 152 -22.36 -2.66 -27.90
N TYR A 153 -22.92 -2.42 -26.73
CA TYR A 153 -22.19 -2.49 -25.46
C TYR A 153 -22.41 -3.84 -24.78
N LEU A 154 -21.45 -4.27 -23.96
CA LEU A 154 -21.57 -5.51 -23.18
C LEU A 154 -22.80 -5.47 -22.26
N LEU A 155 -23.15 -4.29 -21.74
CA LEU A 155 -24.35 -4.08 -20.94
C LEU A 155 -25.64 -4.46 -21.66
N ASP A 156 -25.73 -4.20 -22.98
CA ASP A 156 -26.92 -4.49 -23.80
C ASP A 156 -27.13 -5.99 -24.00
N VAL A 157 -26.04 -6.78 -23.97
CA VAL A 157 -26.06 -8.22 -24.15
C VAL A 157 -26.29 -8.97 -22.84
N VAL A 158 -25.78 -8.44 -21.73
CA VAL A 158 -25.88 -9.05 -20.38
C VAL A 158 -27.13 -8.57 -19.63
N GLY A 159 -27.97 -7.76 -20.27
CA GLY A 159 -29.20 -7.26 -19.68
C GLY A 159 -30.04 -8.42 -19.10
N THR A 160 -30.52 -8.24 -17.88
CA THR A 160 -31.40 -9.19 -17.21
C THR A 160 -32.68 -9.31 -18.04
N ASP A 161 -33.05 -10.53 -18.37
CA ASP A 161 -34.31 -10.81 -19.06
C ASP A 161 -35.46 -10.38 -18.14
N ASP A 162 -36.05 -9.22 -18.43
CA ASP A 162 -37.16 -8.63 -17.64
C ASP A 162 -38.40 -9.55 -17.61
N THR A 163 -38.41 -10.62 -18.42
CA THR A 163 -39.47 -11.61 -18.44
C THR A 163 -39.62 -12.34 -17.10
N MET A 164 -38.54 -12.52 -16.32
CA MET A 164 -38.65 -13.15 -15.00
C MET A 164 -39.41 -12.28 -13.96
N LEU A 165 -39.33 -10.96 -14.04
CA LEU A 165 -40.05 -10.07 -13.15
C LEU A 165 -41.52 -9.97 -13.52
N SER A 166 -41.86 -9.92 -14.83
CA SER A 166 -43.22 -9.96 -15.30
C SER A 166 -43.93 -11.27 -14.98
N ASP A 167 -43.25 -12.42 -15.16
CA ASP A 167 -43.79 -13.73 -14.80
C ASP A 167 -44.06 -13.91 -13.29
N LEU A 168 -43.29 -13.24 -12.43
CA LEU A 168 -43.54 -13.23 -10.98
C LEU A 168 -44.74 -12.34 -10.62
N GLN A 169 -44.91 -11.20 -11.27
CA GLN A 169 -46.06 -10.31 -11.07
C GLN A 169 -47.35 -10.95 -11.55
N ASP A 170 -47.34 -11.60 -12.73
CA ASP A 170 -48.51 -12.32 -13.26
C ASP A 170 -48.91 -13.49 -12.38
N ARG A 171 -48.00 -14.16 -11.70
CA ARG A 171 -48.29 -15.21 -10.71
C ARG A 171 -48.90 -14.70 -9.42
N GLU A 172 -48.50 -13.54 -8.95
CA GLU A 172 -49.08 -12.92 -7.76
C GLU A 172 -50.52 -12.45 -8.03
N GLU A 173 -50.81 -11.91 -9.22
CA GLU A 173 -52.17 -11.50 -9.61
C GLU A 173 -53.14 -12.69 -9.79
N GLN A 174 -52.61 -13.90 -10.15
CA GLN A 174 -53.44 -15.12 -10.31
C GLN A 174 -53.76 -15.79 -8.95
N LEU A 175 -53.13 -15.35 -7.84
CA LEU A 175 -53.34 -15.92 -6.52
C LEU A 175 -54.27 -15.08 -5.63
N LEU A 176 -54.79 -13.98 -6.12
CA LEU A 176 -55.78 -13.10 -5.46
C LEU A 176 -57.16 -13.29 -6.05
#